data_01977a08c84d3600eac8c8b5859e51f4
#
_entry.id   01977a08c84d3600eac8c8b5859e51f4
#
_cell.length_a   1.000
_cell.length_b   1.000
_cell.length_c   1.000
_cell.angle_alpha   90.00
_cell.angle_beta   90.00
_cell.angle_gamma   90.00
#
_symmetry.space_group_name_H-M   'P 1'
#
loop_
_entity.id
_entity.type
_entity.pdbx_description
1 polymer ?
#
loop_
_entity_poly.entity_id
_entity_poly.type
_entity_poly.pdbx_seq_one_letter_code
_entity_poly.pdbx_strand_id
1 'polypeptide(L)'
;MRVTVIDNFDSFTFNLVDYFKRLECQVRVYRNDVPIEMVAASEPALLVFSPGPSTPANAGNLMAYIDHFHRTIPLFGVCLGHQAMIESFGGSLRVLPRPYHGKQSLVEHCGTGIYEGLPSPLPVGRYHSLI
;
A
#
# COMPACT_ATOMS: atom_id res chain seq x y z
N MET A 1 8.01 -16.73 -0.03
CA MET A 1 8.44 -15.37 0.38
C MET A 1 7.64 -14.96 1.60
N ARG A 2 8.27 -14.34 2.57
CA ARG A 2 7.60 -13.78 3.75
C ARG A 2 7.11 -12.37 3.43
N VAL A 3 5.80 -12.14 3.58
CA VAL A 3 5.16 -10.85 3.37
C VAL A 3 4.52 -10.40 4.67
N THR A 4 4.83 -9.21 5.10
CA THR A 4 4.14 -8.57 6.22
C THR A 4 3.23 -7.47 5.69
N VAL A 5 1.95 -7.55 6.01
CA VAL A 5 0.94 -6.56 5.64
C VAL A 5 0.63 -5.70 6.85
N ILE A 6 0.77 -4.40 6.70
CA ILE A 6 0.32 -3.41 7.68
C ILE A 6 -1.12 -3.03 7.35
N ASP A 7 -2.01 -3.36 8.27
CA ASP A 7 -3.43 -3.04 8.19
C ASP A 7 -3.68 -1.63 8.73
N ASN A 8 -4.10 -0.74 7.84
CA ASN A 8 -4.50 0.62 8.18
C ASN A 8 -5.98 0.72 8.56
N PHE A 9 -6.51 -0.33 9.20
CA PHE A 9 -7.92 -0.43 9.62
C PHE A 9 -8.90 -0.35 8.45
N ASP A 10 -8.62 -1.14 7.41
CA ASP A 10 -9.42 -1.18 6.20
C ASP A 10 -9.92 -2.60 5.90
N SER A 11 -11.18 -2.71 5.46
CA SER A 11 -11.77 -4.01 5.11
C SER A 11 -11.10 -4.69 3.91
N PHE A 12 -10.46 -3.92 3.03
CA PHE A 12 -9.75 -4.45 1.86
C PHE A 12 -8.42 -5.13 2.20
N THR A 13 -7.90 -4.94 3.40
CA THR A 13 -6.62 -5.54 3.84
C THR A 13 -6.61 -7.05 3.63
N PHE A 14 -7.70 -7.75 3.96
CA PHE A 14 -7.77 -9.20 3.83
C PHE A 14 -7.87 -9.67 2.37
N ASN A 15 -8.34 -8.84 1.45
CA ASN A 15 -8.24 -9.13 0.01
C ASN A 15 -6.77 -9.14 -0.44
N LEU A 16 -5.95 -8.20 0.04
CA LEU A 16 -4.51 -8.20 -0.21
C LEU A 16 -3.86 -9.45 0.37
N VAL A 17 -4.21 -9.82 1.60
CA VAL A 17 -3.72 -11.04 2.25
C VAL A 17 -4.05 -12.27 1.41
N ASP A 18 -5.27 -12.37 0.89
CA ASP A 18 -5.69 -13.49 0.04
C ASP A 18 -4.88 -13.55 -1.26
N TYR A 19 -4.64 -12.41 -1.92
CA TYR A 19 -3.82 -12.37 -3.13
C TYR A 19 -2.39 -12.88 -2.88
N PHE A 20 -1.75 -12.45 -1.81
CA PHE A 20 -0.41 -12.91 -1.48
C PHE A 20 -0.39 -14.40 -1.08
N LYS A 21 -1.42 -14.88 -0.40
CA LYS A 21 -1.55 -16.32 -0.09
C LYS A 21 -1.73 -17.17 -1.34
N ARG A 22 -2.49 -16.71 -2.33
CA ARG A 22 -2.62 -17.38 -3.63
C ARG A 22 -1.30 -17.43 -4.40
N LEU A 23 -0.40 -16.50 -4.14
CA LEU A 23 0.98 -16.51 -4.65
C LEU A 23 1.93 -17.34 -3.77
N GLU A 24 1.39 -18.19 -2.89
CA GLU A 24 2.13 -19.07 -1.99
C GLU A 24 3.07 -18.32 -1.02
N CYS A 25 2.78 -17.05 -0.73
CA CYS A 25 3.52 -16.29 0.26
C CYS A 25 3.08 -16.65 1.70
N GLN A 26 4.05 -16.62 2.61
CA GLN A 26 3.77 -16.66 4.05
C GLN A 26 3.40 -15.26 4.49
N VAL A 27 2.13 -15.02 4.82
CA VAL A 27 1.62 -13.69 5.12
C VAL A 27 1.41 -13.51 6.62
N ARG A 28 1.94 -12.42 7.15
CA ARG A 28 1.69 -11.94 8.51
C ARG A 28 1.00 -10.58 8.43
N VAL A 29 0.05 -10.33 9.32
CA VAL A 29 -0.70 -9.06 9.35
C VAL A 29 -0.51 -8.42 10.71
N TYR A 30 -0.16 -7.14 10.71
CA TYR A 30 -0.13 -6.29 11.90
C TYR A 30 -0.95 -5.03 11.64
N ARG A 31 -1.61 -4.54 12.68
CA ARG A 31 -2.20 -3.20 12.64
C ARG A 31 -1.13 -2.13 12.64
N ASN A 32 -1.46 -0.95 12.15
CA ASN A 32 -0.52 0.15 11.99
C ASN A 32 -0.10 0.83 13.32
N ASP A 33 -0.54 0.32 14.46
CA ASP A 33 -0.22 0.82 15.79
C ASP A 33 0.80 -0.04 16.55
N VAL A 34 1.27 -1.16 15.96
CA VAL A 34 2.27 -2.00 16.62
C VAL A 34 3.66 -1.36 16.57
N PRO A 35 4.54 -1.67 17.54
CA PRO A 35 5.93 -1.18 17.53
C PRO A 35 6.70 -1.63 16.29
N ILE A 36 7.64 -0.81 15.84
CA ILE A 36 8.52 -1.10 14.69
C ILE A 36 9.27 -2.42 14.89
N GLU A 37 9.71 -2.69 16.11
CA GLU A 37 10.43 -3.91 16.48
C GLU A 37 9.63 -5.19 16.22
N MET A 38 8.32 -5.13 16.38
CA MET A 38 7.43 -6.25 16.10
C MET A 38 7.36 -6.53 14.59
N VAL A 39 7.29 -5.49 13.78
CA VAL A 39 7.33 -5.61 12.32
C VAL A 39 8.71 -6.14 11.89
N ALA A 40 9.79 -5.61 12.42
CA ALA A 40 11.15 -6.08 12.14
C ALA A 40 11.36 -7.55 12.51
N ALA A 41 10.83 -7.97 13.65
CA ALA A 41 10.91 -9.37 14.12
C ALA A 41 10.16 -10.37 13.21
N SER A 42 9.26 -9.90 12.37
CA SER A 42 8.62 -10.76 11.35
C SER A 42 9.53 -11.07 10.17
N GLU A 43 10.67 -10.40 10.07
CA GLU A 43 11.67 -10.54 9.00
C GLU A 43 11.05 -10.56 7.60
N PRO A 44 10.30 -9.53 7.19
CA PRO A 44 9.61 -9.55 5.91
C PRO A 44 10.59 -9.42 4.74
N ALA A 45 10.38 -10.18 3.68
CA ALA A 45 11.01 -9.98 2.39
C ALA A 45 10.30 -8.89 1.56
N LEU A 46 9.04 -8.59 1.92
CA LEU A 46 8.24 -7.51 1.37
C LEU A 46 7.33 -6.96 2.47
N LEU A 47 7.29 -5.65 2.61
CA LEU A 47 6.37 -4.95 3.52
C LEU A 47 5.29 -4.25 2.71
N VAL A 48 4.03 -4.57 3.00
CA VAL A 48 2.85 -4.09 2.26
C VAL A 48 2.02 -3.19 3.15
N PHE A 49 1.64 -2.02 2.64
CA PHE A 49 0.76 -1.07 3.33
C PHE A 49 -0.62 -1.07 2.68
N SER A 50 -1.64 -1.38 3.45
CA SER A 50 -3.03 -1.48 2.98
C SER A 50 -3.65 -0.11 2.69
N PRO A 51 -4.78 -0.06 1.99
CA PRO A 51 -5.70 1.06 2.06
C PRO A 51 -6.06 1.40 3.52
N GLY A 52 -6.63 2.58 3.72
CA GLY A 52 -7.10 3.00 5.04
C GLY A 52 -7.82 4.34 4.98
N PRO A 53 -8.45 4.73 6.08
CA PRO A 53 -9.17 5.99 6.18
C PRO A 53 -8.24 7.18 6.40
N SER A 54 -8.76 8.39 6.15
CA SER A 54 -8.11 9.66 6.46
C SER A 54 -6.83 9.91 5.65
N THR A 55 -5.79 10.37 6.30
CA THR A 55 -4.52 10.76 5.68
C THR A 55 -3.36 9.93 6.23
N PRO A 56 -2.22 9.86 5.52
CA PRO A 56 -1.05 9.15 6.01
C PRO A 56 -0.59 9.58 7.41
N ALA A 57 -0.64 10.88 7.72
CA ALA A 57 -0.23 11.41 9.02
C ALA A 57 -1.11 10.91 10.17
N ASN A 58 -2.36 10.55 9.90
CA ASN A 58 -3.32 10.04 10.88
C ASN A 58 -3.42 8.51 10.92
N ALA A 59 -2.52 7.81 10.25
CA ALA A 59 -2.54 6.35 10.11
C ALA A 59 -1.54 5.66 11.07
N GLY A 60 -1.63 5.95 12.36
CA GLY A 60 -0.78 5.33 13.38
C GLY A 60 0.72 5.51 13.07
N ASN A 61 1.44 4.39 13.01
CA ASN A 61 2.90 4.38 12.77
C ASN A 61 3.26 4.22 11.27
N LEU A 62 2.31 4.37 10.35
CA LEU A 62 2.53 4.13 8.91
C LEU A 62 3.75 4.88 8.37
N MET A 63 3.84 6.19 8.63
CA MET A 63 4.95 7.02 8.17
C MET A 63 6.29 6.58 8.78
N ALA A 64 6.27 6.19 10.07
CA ALA A 64 7.47 5.69 10.77
C ALA A 64 7.96 4.35 10.20
N TYR A 65 7.06 3.44 9.80
CA TYR A 65 7.46 2.20 9.14
C TYR A 65 8.15 2.47 7.81
N ILE A 66 7.61 3.37 6.99
CA ILE A 66 8.20 3.73 5.70
C ILE A 66 9.60 4.31 5.91
N ASP A 67 9.74 5.27 6.80
CA ASP A 67 11.03 5.90 7.10
C ASP A 67 12.08 4.89 7.58
N HIS A 68 11.67 3.95 8.45
CA HIS A 68 12.57 2.94 9.00
C HIS A 68 12.99 1.89 7.98
N PHE A 69 12.05 1.37 7.17
CA PHE A 69 12.29 0.16 6.37
C PHE A 69 12.66 0.42 4.90
N HIS A 70 12.41 1.62 4.34
CA HIS A 70 12.52 1.84 2.89
C HIS A 70 13.92 1.58 2.29
N ARG A 71 14.97 1.58 3.10
CA ARG A 71 16.35 1.32 2.62
C ARG A 71 16.75 -0.14 2.72
N THR A 72 16.01 -0.96 3.44
CA THR A 72 16.40 -2.33 3.77
C THR A 72 15.41 -3.38 3.28
N ILE A 73 14.16 -3.01 3.08
CA ILE A 73 13.08 -3.92 2.67
C ILE A 73 12.30 -3.29 1.52
N PRO A 74 11.99 -4.03 0.45
CA PRO A 74 11.05 -3.58 -0.57
C PRO A 74 9.70 -3.23 0.05
N LEU A 75 9.15 -2.09 -0.35
CA LEU A 75 7.85 -1.59 0.11
C LEU A 75 6.84 -1.61 -1.03
N PHE A 76 5.59 -1.96 -0.73
CA PHE A 76 4.48 -1.89 -1.65
C PHE A 76 3.27 -1.25 -0.96
N GLY A 77 2.74 -0.19 -1.55
CA GLY A 77 1.62 0.56 -0.97
C GLY A 77 0.39 0.55 -1.88
N VAL A 78 -0.78 0.37 -1.29
CA VAL A 78 -2.07 0.44 -1.97
C VAL A 78 -2.89 1.59 -1.37
N CYS A 79 -3.41 2.47 -2.21
CA CYS A 79 -4.21 3.63 -1.84
C CYS A 79 -3.52 4.47 -0.74
N LEU A 80 -4.00 4.45 0.50
CA LEU A 80 -3.38 5.18 1.62
C LEU A 80 -1.89 4.82 1.78
N GLY A 81 -1.54 3.54 1.66
CA GLY A 81 -0.14 3.09 1.72
C GLY A 81 0.72 3.70 0.61
N HIS A 82 0.21 3.77 -0.62
CA HIS A 82 0.89 4.43 -1.73
C HIS A 82 1.02 5.94 -1.50
N GLN A 83 -0.03 6.61 -1.03
CA GLN A 83 -0.02 8.03 -0.69
C GLN A 83 1.02 8.35 0.39
N ALA A 84 1.12 7.50 1.41
CA ALA A 84 2.12 7.64 2.47
C ALA A 84 3.56 7.53 1.93
N MET A 85 3.81 6.62 1.01
CA MET A 85 5.11 6.50 0.35
C MET A 85 5.44 7.75 -0.46
N ILE A 86 4.47 8.30 -1.20
CA ILE A 86 4.67 9.55 -1.96
C ILE A 86 5.09 10.70 -1.02
N GLU A 87 4.37 10.91 0.08
CA GLU A 87 4.73 11.96 1.06
C GLU A 87 6.10 11.71 1.70
N SER A 88 6.40 10.45 2.08
CA SER A 88 7.70 10.10 2.67
C SER A 88 8.88 10.40 1.76
N PHE A 89 8.67 10.34 0.43
CA PHE A 89 9.72 10.62 -0.56
C PHE A 89 9.66 12.05 -1.13
N GLY A 90 8.96 12.96 -0.44
CA GLY A 90 8.95 14.39 -0.78
C GLY A 90 7.87 14.81 -1.76
N GLY A 91 6.96 13.92 -2.10
CA GLY A 91 5.77 14.26 -2.87
C GLY A 91 4.71 14.97 -2.01
N SER A 92 3.66 15.43 -2.64
CA SER A 92 2.54 16.09 -1.97
C SER A 92 1.21 15.48 -2.39
N LEU A 93 0.25 15.51 -1.48
CA LEU A 93 -1.11 15.06 -1.72
C LEU A 93 -2.04 16.26 -1.79
N ARG A 94 -3.09 16.15 -2.60
CA ARG A 94 -4.18 17.14 -2.64
C ARG A 94 -5.53 16.45 -2.63
N VAL A 95 -6.51 17.12 -2.06
CA VAL A 95 -7.90 16.67 -2.06
C VAL A 95 -8.52 16.96 -3.42
N LEU A 96 -9.15 15.97 -4.01
CA LEU A 96 -9.92 16.15 -5.24
C LEU A 96 -11.22 16.93 -4.94
N PRO A 97 -11.69 17.79 -5.89
CA PRO A 97 -12.98 18.48 -5.75
C PRO A 97 -14.16 17.50 -5.62
N ARG A 98 -14.02 16.32 -6.22
CA ARG A 98 -14.99 15.23 -6.11
C ARG A 98 -14.25 13.92 -5.88
N PRO A 99 -14.62 13.12 -4.87
CA PRO A 99 -14.02 11.82 -4.65
C PRO A 99 -14.38 10.85 -5.78
N TYR A 100 -13.45 9.96 -6.11
CA TYR A 100 -13.74 8.79 -6.93
C TYR A 100 -14.19 7.64 -6.03
N HIS A 101 -15.35 7.07 -6.31
CA HIS A 101 -15.88 5.93 -5.56
C HIS A 101 -16.54 4.93 -6.52
N GLY A 102 -15.86 3.81 -6.76
CA GLY A 102 -16.35 2.76 -7.65
C GLY A 102 -16.37 3.14 -9.13
N LYS A 103 -15.65 4.18 -9.54
CA LYS A 103 -15.53 4.57 -10.95
C LYS A 103 -14.35 3.88 -11.62
N GLN A 104 -14.57 3.43 -12.85
CA GLN A 104 -13.51 2.88 -13.68
C GLN A 104 -12.76 3.99 -14.41
N SER A 105 -11.44 3.86 -14.48
CA SER A 105 -10.57 4.71 -15.30
C SER A 105 -9.59 3.86 -16.08
N LEU A 106 -9.07 4.42 -17.16
CA LEU A 106 -7.99 3.79 -17.92
C LEU A 106 -6.65 4.40 -17.50
N VAL A 107 -5.68 3.55 -17.19
CA VAL A 107 -4.34 3.95 -16.81
C VAL A 107 -3.36 3.50 -17.88
N GLU A 108 -2.63 4.45 -18.46
CA GLU A 108 -1.50 4.16 -19.33
C GLU A 108 -0.25 3.89 -18.51
N HIS A 109 0.57 2.94 -18.93
CA HIS A 109 1.81 2.59 -18.28
C HIS A 109 2.89 2.16 -19.28
N CYS A 110 4.14 2.15 -18.83
CA CYS A 110 5.30 1.83 -19.68
C CYS A 110 5.52 0.31 -19.92
N GLY A 111 4.75 -0.56 -19.30
CA GLY A 111 4.85 -2.02 -19.47
C GLY A 111 6.06 -2.65 -18.77
N THR A 112 6.73 -1.92 -17.85
CA THR A 112 7.91 -2.42 -17.13
C THR A 112 7.64 -2.54 -15.62
N GLY A 113 8.50 -3.29 -14.90
CA GLY A 113 8.37 -3.51 -13.46
C GLY A 113 7.06 -4.21 -13.11
N ILE A 114 6.28 -3.64 -12.20
CA ILE A 114 4.99 -4.22 -11.77
C ILE A 114 3.93 -4.23 -12.87
N TYR A 115 4.15 -3.55 -13.98
CA TYR A 115 3.23 -3.50 -15.12
C TYR A 115 3.59 -4.48 -16.26
N GLU A 116 4.66 -5.24 -16.09
CA GLU A 116 5.10 -6.20 -17.10
C GLU A 116 4.01 -7.25 -17.37
N GLY A 117 3.65 -7.43 -18.63
CA GLY A 117 2.60 -8.37 -19.04
C GLY A 117 1.17 -7.87 -18.87
N LEU A 118 0.96 -6.66 -18.33
CA LEU A 118 -0.36 -6.06 -18.23
C LEU A 118 -0.71 -5.26 -19.49
N PRO A 119 -2.01 -5.21 -19.87
CA PRO A 119 -2.43 -4.37 -21.00
C PRO A 119 -2.28 -2.89 -20.70
N SER A 120 -1.96 -2.09 -21.74
CA SER A 120 -1.98 -0.63 -21.64
C SER A 120 -2.83 -0.08 -22.78
N PRO A 121 -3.88 0.73 -22.49
CA PRO A 121 -4.32 1.17 -21.16
C PRO A 121 -4.92 0.04 -20.32
N LEU A 122 -4.72 0.14 -19.00
CA LEU A 122 -5.26 -0.80 -18.01
C LEU A 122 -6.52 -0.23 -17.36
N PRO A 123 -7.69 -0.92 -17.44
CA PRO A 123 -8.86 -0.48 -16.69
C PRO A 123 -8.69 -0.75 -15.19
N VAL A 124 -8.91 0.26 -14.37
CA VAL A 124 -8.80 0.19 -12.91
C VAL A 124 -10.03 0.77 -12.22
N GLY A 125 -10.41 0.18 -11.11
CA GLY A 125 -11.41 0.76 -10.20
C GLY A 125 -10.77 1.80 -9.28
N ARG A 126 -11.40 2.95 -9.11
CA ARG A 126 -10.90 4.05 -8.28
C ARG A 126 -11.81 4.30 -7.07
N TYR A 127 -11.19 4.42 -5.89
CA TYR A 127 -11.85 4.61 -4.61
C TYR A 127 -10.99 5.56 -3.76
N HIS A 128 -10.85 6.84 -4.17
CA HIS A 128 -9.99 7.78 -3.47
C HIS A 128 -10.48 9.22 -3.62
N SER A 129 -10.14 10.05 -2.62
CA SER A 129 -10.36 11.50 -2.63
C SER A 129 -9.05 12.31 -2.58
N LEU A 130 -7.92 11.64 -2.39
CA LEU A 130 -6.57 12.22 -2.40
C LEU A 130 -5.80 11.75 -3.63
N ILE A 131 -5.03 12.64 -4.21
CA ILE A 131 -4.05 12.36 -5.27
C ILE A 131 -2.74 13.08 -4.99
#